data_94af6d5e4b438293ef10f9b188e06717
#
_entry.id   94af6d5e4b438293ef10f9b188e06717
#
_cell.length_a   1.000
_cell.length_b   1.000
_cell.length_c   1.000
_cell.angle_alpha   90.00
_cell.angle_beta   90.00
_cell.angle_gamma   90.00
#
_symmetry.space_group_name_H-M   'P 1'
#
loop_
_entity.id
_entity.type
_entity.pdbx_description
1 polymer ?
#
loop_
_entity_poly.entity_id
_entity_poly.type
_entity_poly.pdbx_seq_one_letter_code
_entity_poly.pdbx_strand_id
1 'polypeptide(L)'
;LLVFGVGYFAFKNLFKIKIRTIRINEKYYKLNQKTFKIIFFLTIIIFISFFDYLITNMISASGISLGIETSWMLILNTFIFSFPLYLAYHSSLTMKNTNSKVAIFIISILLLLFFKNPLLVRRNALGPIYLTLFFIFFKEKFNNFRILLFLILVLSIIFPFSQAFTHNASLVVGDLFETFVSRLKTMDVKQALTSLDYDAWSNFMAAIKYSEIESITYGRQLLGVLLFFVPRSLWPNKPIGSGHFVAENMLMTRYSFWFTNISMPFPGEGYINFGILGIILFSFILALVSKITDDWYQYNDLRLFFSLYVCFHMIFMLRGDLMSSF
;
A
#
# COMPACT_ATOMS: atom_id res chain seq x y z
N LEU A 1 15.67 0.51 -15.45
CA LEU A 1 16.61 -0.32 -14.68
C LEU A 1 18.01 0.28 -14.61
N LEU A 2 18.64 0.68 -15.74
CA LEU A 2 19.99 1.28 -15.72
C LEU A 2 20.05 2.54 -14.83
N VAL A 3 19.13 3.48 -15.02
CA VAL A 3 19.06 4.73 -14.23
C VAL A 3 18.85 4.42 -12.74
N PHE A 4 17.99 3.47 -12.42
CA PHE A 4 17.79 3.00 -11.04
C PHE A 4 19.09 2.42 -10.46
N GLY A 5 19.77 1.55 -11.18
CA GLY A 5 21.03 0.94 -10.75
C GLY A 5 22.10 1.99 -10.48
N VAL A 6 22.32 2.91 -11.41
CA VAL A 6 23.27 4.02 -11.24
C VAL A 6 22.91 4.88 -10.02
N GLY A 7 21.64 5.24 -9.87
CA GLY A 7 21.15 6.00 -8.72
C GLY A 7 21.37 5.28 -7.41
N TYR A 8 21.03 3.99 -7.31
CA TYR A 8 21.22 3.20 -6.10
C TYR A 8 22.70 3.13 -5.68
N PHE A 9 23.61 2.86 -6.61
CA PHE A 9 25.06 2.83 -6.31
C PHE A 9 25.62 4.22 -5.96
N ALA A 10 25.17 5.28 -6.63
CA ALA A 10 25.54 6.64 -6.29
C ALA A 10 25.11 6.99 -4.85
N PHE A 11 23.86 6.71 -4.50
CA PHE A 11 23.38 6.93 -3.13
C PHE A 11 24.08 6.04 -2.11
N LYS A 12 24.40 4.80 -2.45
CA LYS A 12 25.20 3.92 -1.56
C LYS A 12 26.54 4.54 -1.18
N ASN A 13 27.19 5.21 -2.10
CA ASN A 13 28.49 5.86 -1.86
C ASN A 13 28.35 7.20 -1.12
N LEU A 14 27.36 8.02 -1.51
CA LEU A 14 27.09 9.31 -0.87
C LEU A 14 26.65 9.17 0.60
N PHE A 15 25.78 8.20 0.89
CA PHE A 15 25.29 7.97 2.25
C PHE A 15 26.34 7.30 3.16
N LYS A 16 27.27 6.48 2.65
CA LYS A 16 28.39 5.98 3.46
C LYS A 16 29.20 7.09 4.13
N ILE A 17 29.29 8.25 3.50
CA ILE A 17 30.06 9.38 4.01
C ILE A 17 29.31 10.11 5.14
N LYS A 18 27.99 10.15 5.11
CA LYS A 18 27.20 11.01 6.00
C LYS A 18 26.54 10.31 7.19
N ILE A 19 26.25 9.02 7.10
CA ILE A 19 25.61 8.28 8.21
C ILE A 19 26.56 8.08 9.40
N ARG A 20 27.87 8.23 9.21
CA ARG A 20 28.85 8.15 10.29
C ARG A 20 28.75 9.30 11.31
N THR A 21 28.04 10.39 10.96
CA THR A 21 27.96 11.60 11.77
C THR A 21 26.60 11.84 12.44
N ILE A 22 25.53 11.21 11.99
CA ILE A 22 24.27 11.24 12.71
C ILE A 22 24.15 9.95 13.53
N ARG A 23 24.87 9.87 14.63
CA ARG A 23 24.44 9.05 15.78
C ARG A 23 23.16 9.69 16.31
N ILE A 24 22.08 9.52 15.57
CA ILE A 24 20.74 9.80 16.11
C ILE A 24 20.64 8.83 17.30
N ASN A 25 20.60 9.44 18.46
CA ASN A 25 20.59 8.77 19.74
C ASN A 25 19.55 7.64 19.66
N GLU A 26 19.92 6.39 19.88
CA GLU A 26 19.02 5.21 19.83
C GLU A 26 17.73 5.42 20.64
N LYS A 27 17.79 6.34 21.59
CA LYS A 27 16.66 6.80 22.41
C LYS A 27 15.51 7.37 21.58
N TYR A 28 15.73 7.94 20.40
CA TYR A 28 14.67 8.53 19.55
C TYR A 28 13.87 7.48 18.76
N TYR A 29 14.44 6.32 18.51
CA TYR A 29 13.74 5.23 17.81
C TYR A 29 13.03 4.25 18.76
N LYS A 30 13.22 4.40 20.07
CA LYS A 30 12.44 3.70 21.08
C LYS A 30 11.34 4.63 21.54
N LEU A 31 10.09 4.30 21.17
CA LEU A 31 8.97 5.08 21.64
C LEU A 31 8.93 5.10 23.17
N ASN A 32 8.78 6.29 23.74
CA ASN A 32 8.58 6.42 25.18
C ASN A 32 7.28 5.69 25.55
N GLN A 33 7.27 4.95 26.66
CA GLN A 33 6.08 4.25 27.16
C GLN A 33 4.85 5.16 27.29
N LYS A 34 5.06 6.45 27.58
CA LYS A 34 3.98 7.43 27.65
C LYS A 34 3.31 7.64 26.30
N THR A 35 4.10 7.85 25.24
CA THR A 35 3.59 8.03 23.87
C THR A 35 2.91 6.76 23.36
N PHE A 36 3.46 5.59 23.67
CA PHE A 36 2.83 4.31 23.33
C PHE A 36 1.44 4.17 23.97
N LYS A 37 1.31 4.48 25.28
CA LYS A 37 0.01 4.45 25.96
C LYS A 37 -0.98 5.42 25.34
N ILE A 38 -0.53 6.63 24.97
CA ILE A 38 -1.39 7.63 24.30
C ILE A 38 -1.91 7.09 22.99
N ILE A 39 -1.04 6.54 22.13
CA ILE A 39 -1.44 5.95 20.84
C ILE A 39 -2.41 4.78 21.06
N PHE A 40 -2.16 3.93 22.04
CA PHE A 40 -3.03 2.81 22.37
C PHE A 40 -4.44 3.28 22.78
N PHE A 41 -4.55 4.24 23.69
CA PHE A 41 -5.85 4.80 24.09
C PHE A 41 -6.56 5.52 22.94
N LEU A 42 -5.82 6.30 22.13
CA LEU A 42 -6.40 6.93 20.94
C LEU A 42 -6.94 5.88 19.95
N THR A 43 -6.22 4.78 19.75
CA THR A 43 -6.69 3.69 18.87
C THR A 43 -7.98 3.05 19.39
N ILE A 44 -8.12 2.88 20.70
CA ILE A 44 -9.36 2.38 21.31
C ILE A 44 -10.50 3.39 21.15
N ILE A 45 -10.24 4.67 21.39
CA ILE A 45 -11.26 5.72 21.20
C ILE A 45 -11.74 5.74 19.75
N ILE A 46 -10.81 5.69 18.78
CA ILE A 46 -11.14 5.62 17.36
C ILE A 46 -11.97 4.36 17.06
N PHE A 47 -11.58 3.21 17.60
CA PHE A 47 -12.35 1.98 17.43
C PHE A 47 -13.78 2.12 17.93
N ILE A 48 -13.98 2.67 19.12
CA ILE A 48 -15.31 2.90 19.68
C ILE A 48 -16.10 3.90 18.82
N SER A 49 -15.46 4.99 18.39
CA SER A 49 -16.11 6.04 17.59
C SER A 49 -16.55 5.55 16.20
N PHE A 50 -15.84 4.60 15.62
CA PHE A 50 -16.15 4.03 14.30
C PHE A 50 -16.74 2.62 14.37
N PHE A 51 -17.13 2.16 15.58
CA PHE A 51 -17.56 0.78 15.80
C PHE A 51 -18.74 0.38 14.90
N ASP A 52 -19.79 1.18 14.87
CA ASP A 52 -20.98 0.91 14.06
C ASP A 52 -20.64 0.86 12.57
N TYR A 53 -19.78 1.76 12.10
CA TYR A 53 -19.29 1.76 10.71
C TYR A 53 -18.47 0.50 10.40
N LEU A 54 -17.55 0.12 11.28
CA LEU A 54 -16.71 -1.07 11.08
C LEU A 54 -17.54 -2.35 11.07
N ILE A 55 -18.49 -2.49 11.99
CA ILE A 55 -19.39 -3.64 12.06
C ILE A 55 -20.33 -3.68 10.86
N THR A 56 -20.92 -2.55 10.50
CA THR A 56 -21.85 -2.53 9.36
C THR A 56 -21.12 -2.86 8.05
N ASN A 57 -19.90 -2.38 7.86
CA ASN A 57 -19.08 -2.79 6.72
C ASN A 57 -18.65 -4.26 6.76
N MET A 58 -18.58 -4.88 7.94
CA MET A 58 -18.32 -6.32 8.05
C MET A 58 -19.55 -7.17 7.69
N ILE A 59 -20.75 -6.68 7.98
CA ILE A 59 -22.00 -7.41 7.78
C ILE A 59 -22.57 -7.16 6.38
N SER A 60 -22.52 -5.93 5.92
CA SER A 60 -22.96 -5.55 4.57
C SER A 60 -21.76 -5.12 3.74
N ALA A 61 -21.44 -5.91 2.73
CA ALA A 61 -20.43 -5.55 1.73
C ALA A 61 -20.82 -4.36 0.85
N SER A 62 -22.04 -3.84 0.99
CA SER A 62 -22.50 -2.58 0.41
C SER A 62 -21.91 -1.43 1.22
N GLY A 63 -20.75 -0.92 0.83
CA GLY A 63 -20.04 0.13 1.54
C GLY A 63 -20.96 1.29 1.95
N ILE A 64 -21.24 1.38 3.24
CA ILE A 64 -21.93 2.54 3.80
C ILE A 64 -20.95 3.71 3.68
N SER A 65 -21.34 4.71 2.91
CA SER A 65 -20.64 5.97 2.91
C SER A 65 -20.90 6.65 4.25
N LEU A 66 -19.85 6.96 4.99
CA LEU A 66 -19.95 7.76 6.23
C LEU A 66 -20.42 9.20 5.98
N GLY A 67 -20.78 9.57 4.76
CA GLY A 67 -20.99 10.98 4.41
C GLY A 67 -19.71 11.83 4.51
N ILE A 68 -18.57 11.20 4.81
CA ILE A 68 -17.27 11.85 4.86
C ILE A 68 -16.71 11.91 3.44
N GLU A 69 -16.18 13.05 3.03
CA GLU A 69 -15.53 13.18 1.73
C GLU A 69 -14.43 12.12 1.54
N THR A 70 -14.32 11.61 0.31
CA THR A 70 -13.38 10.53 -0.04
C THR A 70 -11.95 10.80 0.39
N SER A 71 -11.51 12.06 0.39
CA SER A 71 -10.16 12.47 0.80
C SER A 71 -9.91 12.24 2.30
N TRP A 72 -10.87 12.55 3.15
CA TRP A 72 -10.79 12.29 4.59
C TRP A 72 -10.83 10.80 4.91
N MET A 73 -11.64 10.04 4.17
CA MET A 73 -11.66 8.58 4.28
C MET A 73 -10.31 7.95 3.90
N LEU A 74 -9.63 8.47 2.89
CA LEU A 74 -8.28 8.03 2.54
C LEU A 74 -7.30 8.26 3.70
N ILE A 75 -7.34 9.45 4.33
CA ILE A 75 -6.50 9.75 5.50
C ILE A 75 -6.80 8.78 6.67
N LEU A 76 -8.08 8.59 7.01
CA LEU A 76 -8.49 7.67 8.06
C LEU A 76 -7.99 6.25 7.79
N ASN A 77 -8.24 5.75 6.56
CA ASN A 77 -7.84 4.41 6.19
C ASN A 77 -6.33 4.22 6.15
N THR A 78 -5.59 5.16 5.58
CA THR A 78 -4.15 5.00 5.36
C THR A 78 -3.36 5.17 6.65
N PHE A 79 -3.65 6.19 7.42
CA PHE A 79 -2.86 6.54 8.61
C PHE A 79 -3.47 5.99 9.89
N ILE A 80 -4.72 6.35 10.18
CA ILE A 80 -5.32 6.11 11.50
C ILE A 80 -5.66 4.65 11.70
N PHE A 81 -6.29 4.00 10.72
CA PHE A 81 -6.63 2.57 10.81
C PHE A 81 -5.42 1.64 10.70
N SER A 82 -4.24 2.20 10.45
CA SER A 82 -2.97 1.45 10.48
C SER A 82 -2.26 1.51 11.85
N PHE A 83 -2.73 2.32 12.81
CA PHE A 83 -2.14 2.41 14.16
C PHE A 83 -2.02 1.07 14.88
N PRO A 84 -3.00 0.13 14.78
CA PRO A 84 -2.86 -1.17 15.42
C PRO A 84 -1.65 -1.97 14.94
N LEU A 85 -1.24 -1.84 13.68
CA LEU A 85 -0.03 -2.47 13.17
C LEU A 85 1.22 -1.97 13.91
N TYR A 86 1.30 -0.65 14.11
CA TYR A 86 2.37 -0.03 14.86
C TYR A 86 2.39 -0.47 16.33
N LEU A 87 1.22 -0.55 16.97
CA LEU A 87 1.07 -1.03 18.35
C LEU A 87 1.49 -2.50 18.48
N ALA A 88 1.10 -3.36 17.53
CA ALA A 88 1.51 -4.76 17.49
C ALA A 88 3.04 -4.90 17.37
N TYR A 89 3.66 -4.12 16.50
CA TYR A 89 5.11 -4.10 16.35
C TYR A 89 5.82 -3.65 17.64
N HIS A 90 5.41 -2.52 18.21
CA HIS A 90 6.02 -1.99 19.43
C HIS A 90 5.88 -2.96 20.61
N SER A 91 4.70 -3.57 20.76
CA SER A 91 4.48 -4.56 21.82
C SER A 91 5.34 -5.79 21.63
N SER A 92 5.56 -6.25 20.38
CA SER A 92 6.46 -7.38 20.07
C SER A 92 7.91 -7.10 20.48
N LEU A 93 8.42 -5.90 20.25
CA LEU A 93 9.78 -5.50 20.65
C LEU A 93 9.98 -5.46 22.17
N THR A 94 8.92 -5.19 22.91
CA THR A 94 8.97 -5.01 24.36
C THR A 94 8.50 -6.23 25.14
N MET A 95 8.19 -7.32 24.46
CA MET A 95 7.56 -8.56 25.00
C MET A 95 8.41 -9.37 25.99
N LYS A 96 9.43 -8.83 26.60
CA LYS A 96 10.11 -9.54 27.68
C LYS A 96 9.18 -9.73 28.88
N ASN A 97 8.49 -10.86 28.86
CA ASN A 97 7.84 -11.56 29.99
C ASN A 97 6.85 -10.80 30.91
N THR A 98 5.93 -9.99 30.38
CA THR A 98 4.79 -9.54 31.19
C THR A 98 3.47 -9.86 30.49
N ASN A 99 2.55 -10.53 31.19
CA ASN A 99 1.22 -10.90 30.66
C ASN A 99 0.46 -9.70 30.05
N SER A 100 0.63 -8.50 30.62
CA SER A 100 0.03 -7.27 30.09
C SER A 100 0.50 -6.92 28.67
N LYS A 101 1.73 -7.23 28.32
CA LYS A 101 2.27 -6.92 26.97
C LYS A 101 1.78 -7.89 25.92
N VAL A 102 1.59 -9.15 26.31
CA VAL A 102 0.95 -10.16 25.46
C VAL A 102 -0.50 -9.78 25.20
N ALA A 103 -1.22 -9.34 26.23
CA ALA A 103 -2.60 -8.86 26.08
C ALA A 103 -2.69 -7.65 25.12
N ILE A 104 -1.81 -6.65 25.26
CA ILE A 104 -1.76 -5.49 24.36
C ILE A 104 -1.47 -5.92 22.93
N PHE A 105 -0.56 -6.87 22.73
CA PHE A 105 -0.26 -7.42 21.41
C PHE A 105 -1.48 -8.09 20.79
N ILE A 106 -2.17 -8.98 21.52
CA ILE A 106 -3.38 -9.66 21.06
C ILE A 106 -4.49 -8.64 20.72
N ILE A 107 -4.73 -7.66 21.61
CA ILE A 107 -5.71 -6.60 21.37
C ILE A 107 -5.34 -5.81 20.10
N SER A 108 -4.06 -5.49 19.92
CA SER A 108 -3.61 -4.75 18.71
C SER A 108 -3.85 -5.55 17.42
N ILE A 109 -3.65 -6.87 17.44
CA ILE A 109 -3.96 -7.75 16.30
C ILE A 109 -5.46 -7.81 16.04
N LEU A 110 -6.27 -7.94 17.09
CA LEU A 110 -7.73 -7.95 16.94
C LEU A 110 -8.23 -6.61 16.37
N LEU A 111 -7.75 -5.48 16.90
CA LEU A 111 -8.07 -4.17 16.34
C LEU A 111 -7.63 -4.02 14.88
N LEU A 112 -6.47 -4.57 14.52
CA LEU A 112 -5.99 -4.57 13.14
C LEU A 112 -6.94 -5.34 12.21
N LEU A 113 -7.42 -6.51 12.66
CA LEU A 113 -8.39 -7.32 11.89
C LEU A 113 -9.72 -6.59 11.70
N PHE A 114 -10.15 -5.78 12.66
CA PHE A 114 -11.35 -4.94 12.51
C PHE A 114 -11.12 -3.76 11.56
N PHE A 115 -10.05 -2.97 11.76
CA PHE A 115 -9.78 -1.80 10.94
C PHE A 115 -9.34 -2.14 9.51
N LYS A 116 -8.63 -3.25 9.35
CA LYS A 116 -8.07 -3.70 8.06
C LYS A 116 -8.50 -5.14 7.79
N ASN A 117 -9.81 -5.34 7.75
CA ASN A 117 -10.39 -6.66 7.50
C ASN A 117 -9.88 -7.23 6.16
N PRO A 118 -9.18 -8.38 6.16
CA PRO A 118 -8.60 -8.95 4.95
C PRO A 118 -9.64 -9.41 3.92
N LEU A 119 -10.90 -9.55 4.31
CA LEU A 119 -11.98 -9.97 3.41
C LEU A 119 -12.65 -8.80 2.68
N LEU A 120 -12.55 -7.57 3.22
CA LEU A 120 -13.29 -6.41 2.72
C LEU A 120 -12.40 -5.32 2.13
N VAL A 121 -11.23 -5.12 2.70
CA VAL A 121 -10.32 -4.05 2.30
C VAL A 121 -9.53 -4.43 1.05
N ARG A 122 -9.27 -3.45 0.19
CA ARG A 122 -8.53 -3.67 -1.06
C ARG A 122 -7.12 -4.21 -0.81
N ARG A 123 -6.64 -5.08 -1.68
CA ARG A 123 -5.33 -5.75 -1.59
C ARG A 123 -4.13 -4.81 -1.49
N ASN A 124 -4.16 -3.70 -2.20
CA ASN A 124 -3.10 -2.69 -2.17
C ASN A 124 -2.94 -2.04 -0.79
N ALA A 125 -4.02 -1.94 -0.01
CA ALA A 125 -3.98 -1.42 1.35
C ALA A 125 -3.64 -2.52 2.39
N LEU A 126 -4.02 -3.78 2.12
CA LEU A 126 -3.76 -4.91 3.03
C LEU A 126 -2.34 -5.46 2.91
N GLY A 127 -1.84 -5.56 1.68
CA GLY A 127 -0.56 -6.19 1.40
C GLY A 127 0.59 -5.60 2.23
N PRO A 128 0.83 -4.29 2.20
CA PRO A 128 1.88 -3.67 3.00
C PRO A 128 1.75 -3.96 4.49
N ILE A 129 0.54 -3.98 5.02
CA ILE A 129 0.26 -4.18 6.45
C ILE A 129 0.55 -5.62 6.88
N TYR A 130 -0.08 -6.59 6.23
CA TYR A 130 0.02 -8.00 6.64
C TYR A 130 1.37 -8.61 6.27
N LEU A 131 1.99 -8.20 5.15
CA LEU A 131 3.34 -8.61 4.82
C LEU A 131 4.35 -8.03 5.81
N THR A 132 4.21 -6.77 6.21
CA THR A 132 5.06 -6.18 7.26
C THR A 132 4.94 -6.96 8.57
N LEU A 133 3.70 -7.23 9.00
CA LEU A 133 3.45 -8.01 10.20
C LEU A 133 4.10 -9.41 10.12
N PHE A 134 3.90 -10.10 9.01
CA PHE A 134 4.47 -11.41 8.77
C PHE A 134 6.02 -11.40 8.85
N PHE A 135 6.66 -10.47 8.13
CA PHE A 135 8.12 -10.39 8.09
C PHE A 135 8.75 -9.92 9.41
N ILE A 136 8.06 -9.12 10.22
CA ILE A 136 8.53 -8.77 11.57
C ILE A 136 8.75 -10.04 12.41
N PHE A 137 7.85 -11.02 12.33
CA PHE A 137 7.95 -12.25 13.11
C PHE A 137 8.86 -13.29 12.50
N PHE A 138 8.99 -13.31 11.19
CA PHE A 138 9.69 -14.38 10.48
C PHE A 138 11.00 -13.94 9.82
N LYS A 139 11.44 -12.69 10.03
CA LYS A 139 12.67 -12.12 9.43
C LYS A 139 13.86 -13.07 9.48
N GLU A 140 14.12 -13.68 10.64
CA GLU A 140 15.29 -14.54 10.86
C GLU A 140 15.19 -15.90 10.16
N LYS A 141 13.98 -16.32 9.80
CA LYS A 141 13.72 -17.63 9.14
C LYS A 141 13.82 -17.55 7.61
N PHE A 142 13.83 -16.34 7.05
CA PHE A 142 13.84 -16.09 5.62
C PHE A 142 15.24 -15.67 5.14
N ASN A 143 15.81 -16.45 4.23
CA ASN A 143 16.93 -16.02 3.39
C ASN A 143 16.38 -15.43 2.07
N ASN A 144 17.25 -14.80 1.27
CA ASN A 144 16.86 -14.13 0.04
C ASN A 144 16.07 -15.03 -0.93
N PHE A 145 16.44 -16.31 -1.03
CA PHE A 145 15.77 -17.26 -1.90
C PHE A 145 14.35 -17.59 -1.39
N ARG A 146 14.20 -17.80 -0.08
CA ARG A 146 12.88 -18.05 0.53
C ARG A 146 11.97 -16.83 0.43
N ILE A 147 12.51 -15.62 0.55
CA ILE A 147 11.76 -14.37 0.30
C ILE A 147 11.25 -14.33 -1.14
N LEU A 148 12.11 -14.63 -2.11
CA LEU A 148 11.73 -14.66 -3.52
C LEU A 148 10.62 -15.68 -3.78
N LEU A 149 10.76 -16.91 -3.30
CA LEU A 149 9.73 -17.94 -3.43
C LEU A 149 8.42 -17.54 -2.76
N PHE A 150 8.48 -16.95 -1.57
CA PHE A 150 7.31 -16.45 -0.87
C PHE A 150 6.61 -15.33 -1.65
N LEU A 151 7.35 -14.37 -2.21
CA LEU A 151 6.78 -13.30 -3.03
C LEU A 151 6.14 -13.85 -4.31
N ILE A 152 6.78 -14.82 -4.97
CA ILE A 152 6.18 -15.51 -6.13
C ILE A 152 4.87 -16.19 -5.73
N LEU A 153 4.83 -16.90 -4.61
CA LEU A 153 3.62 -17.54 -4.11
C LEU A 153 2.52 -16.51 -3.80
N VAL A 154 2.86 -15.42 -3.14
CA VAL A 154 1.91 -14.34 -2.82
C VAL A 154 1.34 -13.74 -4.10
N LEU A 155 2.18 -13.41 -5.07
CA LEU A 155 1.75 -12.77 -6.32
C LEU A 155 0.98 -13.72 -7.24
N SER A 156 1.37 -15.01 -7.31
CA SER A 156 0.77 -15.96 -8.25
C SER A 156 -0.45 -16.69 -7.69
N ILE A 157 -0.57 -16.83 -6.39
CA ILE A 157 -1.65 -17.63 -5.74
C ILE A 157 -2.50 -16.73 -4.84
N ILE A 158 -1.90 -16.08 -3.84
CA ILE A 158 -2.66 -15.36 -2.81
C ILE A 158 -3.39 -14.15 -3.41
N PHE A 159 -2.75 -13.41 -4.31
CA PHE A 159 -3.37 -12.24 -4.94
C PHE A 159 -4.53 -12.59 -5.86
N PRO A 160 -4.41 -13.53 -6.83
CA PRO A 160 -5.53 -13.96 -7.63
C PRO A 160 -6.68 -14.51 -6.78
N PHE A 161 -6.35 -15.28 -5.75
CA PHE A 161 -7.33 -15.81 -4.82
C PHE A 161 -8.07 -14.72 -4.04
N SER A 162 -7.35 -13.74 -3.49
CA SER A 162 -7.98 -12.63 -2.74
C SER A 162 -8.89 -11.76 -3.61
N GLN A 163 -8.64 -11.67 -4.92
CA GLN A 163 -9.49 -10.94 -5.87
C GLN A 163 -10.91 -11.52 -5.91
N ALA A 164 -11.04 -12.84 -5.81
CA ALA A 164 -12.33 -13.50 -5.81
C ALA A 164 -13.25 -13.05 -4.68
N PHE A 165 -12.71 -12.54 -3.58
CA PHE A 165 -13.48 -12.05 -2.44
C PHE A 165 -13.72 -10.53 -2.49
N THR A 166 -12.75 -9.74 -2.94
CA THR A 166 -12.82 -8.27 -2.88
C THR A 166 -13.77 -7.64 -3.89
N HIS A 167 -14.18 -8.35 -4.93
CA HIS A 167 -15.08 -7.84 -5.97
C HIS A 167 -16.53 -8.32 -5.87
N ASN A 168 -16.86 -9.10 -4.84
CA ASN A 168 -18.24 -9.57 -4.61
C ASN A 168 -18.89 -8.84 -3.45
N ALA A 169 -19.78 -7.91 -3.77
CA ALA A 169 -20.53 -7.10 -2.82
C ALA A 169 -21.58 -7.89 -1.97
N SER A 170 -21.73 -9.21 -2.17
CA SER A 170 -22.78 -10.02 -1.56
C SER A 170 -22.26 -11.05 -0.54
N LEU A 171 -21.06 -10.86 0.02
CA LEU A 171 -20.56 -11.76 1.05
C LEU A 171 -21.29 -11.52 2.38
N VAL A 172 -22.38 -12.23 2.62
CA VAL A 172 -22.97 -12.37 3.95
C VAL A 172 -22.03 -13.27 4.78
N VAL A 173 -21.74 -12.87 6.01
CA VAL A 173 -20.81 -13.58 6.90
C VAL A 173 -21.20 -15.07 7.07
N GLY A 174 -22.49 -15.41 6.95
CA GLY A 174 -23.00 -16.78 7.03
C GLY A 174 -22.51 -17.71 5.91
N ASP A 175 -22.24 -17.18 4.72
CA ASP A 175 -21.92 -17.97 3.52
C ASP A 175 -20.43 -17.94 3.14
N LEU A 176 -19.58 -17.38 4.01
CA LEU A 176 -18.14 -17.20 3.74
C LEU A 176 -17.43 -18.51 3.42
N PHE A 177 -17.75 -19.59 4.14
CA PHE A 177 -17.09 -20.89 3.94
C PHE A 177 -17.55 -21.55 2.63
N GLU A 178 -18.84 -21.52 2.34
CA GLU A 178 -19.37 -22.08 1.08
C GLU A 178 -18.87 -21.26 -0.12
N THR A 179 -18.85 -19.95 0.00
CA THR A 179 -18.28 -19.06 -1.02
C THR A 179 -16.79 -19.33 -1.21
N PHE A 180 -16.03 -19.52 -0.14
CA PHE A 180 -14.62 -19.89 -0.18
C PHE A 180 -14.41 -21.20 -0.94
N VAL A 181 -15.14 -22.26 -0.60
CA VAL A 181 -15.03 -23.57 -1.24
C VAL A 181 -15.47 -23.52 -2.70
N SER A 182 -16.55 -22.83 -3.02
CA SER A 182 -17.02 -22.70 -4.41
C SER A 182 -16.01 -21.93 -5.27
N ARG A 183 -15.40 -20.88 -4.74
CA ARG A 183 -14.37 -20.09 -5.43
C ARG A 183 -13.07 -20.87 -5.63
N LEU A 184 -12.65 -21.68 -4.68
CA LEU A 184 -11.52 -22.58 -4.87
C LEU A 184 -11.77 -23.58 -6.02
N LYS A 185 -12.99 -24.09 -6.16
CA LYS A 185 -13.36 -25.03 -7.23
C LYS A 185 -13.45 -24.36 -8.60
N THR A 186 -13.84 -23.09 -8.65
CA THR A 186 -14.03 -22.34 -9.92
C THR A 186 -12.82 -21.49 -10.29
N MET A 187 -11.74 -21.51 -9.49
CA MET A 187 -10.55 -20.70 -9.73
C MET A 187 -9.80 -21.17 -10.98
N ASP A 188 -9.87 -20.38 -12.04
CA ASP A 188 -9.02 -20.53 -13.21
C ASP A 188 -7.78 -19.63 -13.06
N VAL A 189 -6.65 -20.26 -12.72
CA VAL A 189 -5.37 -19.56 -12.56
C VAL A 189 -4.95 -18.83 -13.84
N LYS A 190 -5.22 -19.42 -15.02
CA LYS A 190 -4.91 -18.80 -16.31
C LYS A 190 -5.74 -17.53 -16.51
N GLN A 191 -7.04 -17.58 -16.24
CA GLN A 191 -7.92 -16.43 -16.32
C GLN A 191 -7.50 -15.34 -15.31
N ALA A 192 -7.13 -15.74 -14.09
CA ALA A 192 -6.66 -14.81 -13.08
C ALA A 192 -5.37 -14.09 -13.51
N LEU A 193 -4.40 -14.80 -14.11
CA LEU A 193 -3.14 -14.22 -14.59
C LEU A 193 -3.30 -13.37 -15.86
N THR A 194 -4.36 -13.58 -16.63
CA THR A 194 -4.70 -12.74 -17.80
C THR A 194 -5.67 -11.62 -17.49
N SER A 195 -6.01 -11.45 -16.21
CA SER A 195 -6.90 -10.36 -15.77
C SER A 195 -6.21 -8.99 -15.85
N LEU A 196 -7.02 -7.92 -15.81
CA LEU A 196 -6.56 -6.52 -15.79
C LEU A 196 -5.59 -6.20 -14.64
N ASP A 197 -5.44 -7.11 -13.67
CA ASP A 197 -4.48 -6.96 -12.59
C ASP A 197 -3.00 -7.11 -13.01
N TYR A 198 -2.74 -7.65 -14.21
CA TYR A 198 -1.38 -7.89 -14.74
C TYR A 198 -1.08 -7.07 -15.99
N ASP A 199 -1.87 -6.04 -16.27
CA ASP A 199 -1.84 -5.20 -17.46
C ASP A 199 -0.94 -3.95 -17.34
N ALA A 200 -0.12 -3.85 -16.30
CA ALA A 200 0.71 -2.66 -16.04
C ALA A 200 1.56 -2.23 -17.24
N TRP A 201 2.06 -3.21 -18.03
CA TRP A 201 2.80 -2.90 -19.25
C TRP A 201 1.92 -2.26 -20.32
N SER A 202 0.74 -2.81 -20.57
CA SER A 202 -0.23 -2.25 -21.53
C SER A 202 -0.66 -0.84 -21.14
N ASN A 203 -0.88 -0.60 -19.85
CA ASN A 203 -1.25 0.72 -19.35
C ASN A 203 -0.10 1.73 -19.46
N PHE A 204 1.15 1.28 -19.33
CA PHE A 204 2.32 2.13 -19.59
C PHE A 204 2.40 2.50 -21.08
N MET A 205 2.18 1.55 -21.97
CA MET A 205 2.12 1.82 -23.41
C MET A 205 0.98 2.78 -23.79
N ALA A 206 -0.17 2.66 -23.10
CA ALA A 206 -1.27 3.61 -23.26
C ALA A 206 -0.89 5.03 -22.81
N ALA A 207 -0.14 5.18 -21.69
CA ALA A 207 0.36 6.48 -21.25
C ALA A 207 1.34 7.11 -22.26
N ILE A 208 2.24 6.31 -22.86
CA ILE A 208 3.15 6.77 -23.91
C ILE A 208 2.31 7.26 -25.10
N LYS A 209 1.36 6.44 -25.55
CA LYS A 209 0.53 6.79 -26.71
C LYS A 209 -0.33 8.03 -26.47
N TYR A 210 -0.88 8.19 -25.26
CA TYR A 210 -1.58 9.42 -24.86
C TYR A 210 -0.68 10.64 -25.04
N SER A 211 0.54 10.59 -24.50
CA SER A 211 1.46 11.72 -24.51
C SER A 211 1.99 12.07 -25.91
N GLU A 212 2.03 11.10 -26.84
CA GLU A 212 2.34 11.35 -28.26
C GLU A 212 1.24 12.13 -28.97
N ILE A 213 -0.02 11.92 -28.58
CA ILE A 213 -1.19 12.50 -29.25
C ILE A 213 -1.56 13.87 -28.63
N GLU A 214 -1.62 13.93 -27.31
CA GLU A 214 -2.19 15.07 -26.58
C GLU A 214 -1.14 15.93 -25.87
N SER A 215 -0.01 15.40 -25.52
CA SER A 215 1.09 15.95 -24.74
C SER A 215 1.19 15.41 -23.31
N ILE A 216 2.31 15.68 -22.65
CA ILE A 216 2.50 15.38 -21.22
C ILE A 216 1.69 16.32 -20.34
N THR A 217 1.40 15.91 -19.09
CA THR A 217 0.55 16.67 -18.17
C THR A 217 1.30 17.70 -17.31
N TYR A 218 2.60 17.87 -17.53
CA TYR A 218 3.47 18.83 -16.83
C TYR A 218 3.35 18.81 -15.30
N GLY A 219 3.24 17.61 -14.71
CA GLY A 219 3.16 17.43 -13.26
C GLY A 219 1.77 17.59 -12.67
N ARG A 220 0.72 17.86 -13.47
CA ARG A 220 -0.64 18.07 -12.97
C ARG A 220 -1.16 16.84 -12.22
N GLN A 221 -0.93 15.63 -12.75
CA GLN A 221 -1.38 14.40 -12.08
C GLN A 221 -0.62 14.18 -10.78
N LEU A 222 0.70 14.40 -10.80
CA LEU A 222 1.53 14.31 -9.60
C LEU A 222 1.12 15.31 -8.52
N LEU A 223 0.71 16.52 -8.90
CA LEU A 223 0.17 17.50 -7.96
C LEU A 223 -1.10 16.98 -7.27
N GLY A 224 -1.97 16.30 -8.02
CA GLY A 224 -3.16 15.62 -7.46
C GLY A 224 -2.80 14.54 -6.44
N VAL A 225 -1.71 13.80 -6.68
CA VAL A 225 -1.19 12.80 -5.73
C VAL A 225 -0.62 13.47 -4.47
N LEU A 226 0.23 14.49 -4.62
CA LEU A 226 0.84 15.19 -3.48
C LEU A 226 -0.20 15.87 -2.59
N LEU A 227 -1.25 16.40 -3.18
CA LEU A 227 -2.35 17.07 -2.49
C LEU A 227 -3.60 16.17 -2.39
N PHE A 228 -3.38 14.84 -2.25
CA PHE A 228 -4.48 13.87 -2.16
C PHE A 228 -5.47 14.18 -1.01
N PHE A 229 -4.98 14.77 0.07
CA PHE A 229 -5.75 15.13 1.26
C PHE A 229 -6.65 16.36 1.07
N VAL A 230 -6.45 17.18 0.03
CA VAL A 230 -7.30 18.34 -0.25
C VAL A 230 -8.63 17.83 -0.81
N PRO A 231 -9.77 18.15 -0.17
CA PRO A 231 -11.07 17.69 -0.62
C PRO A 231 -11.51 18.39 -1.92
N ARG A 232 -12.37 17.74 -2.69
CA ARG A 232 -12.90 18.30 -3.95
C ARG A 232 -13.83 19.49 -3.73
N SER A 233 -14.39 19.64 -2.55
CA SER A 233 -15.16 20.84 -2.16
C SER A 233 -14.29 22.11 -2.19
N LEU A 234 -13.00 21.98 -1.83
CA LEU A 234 -12.02 23.10 -1.89
C LEU A 234 -11.28 23.16 -3.24
N TRP A 235 -11.16 22.04 -3.93
CA TRP A 235 -10.50 21.96 -5.23
C TRP A 235 -11.32 21.15 -6.23
N PRO A 236 -12.38 21.72 -6.83
CA PRO A 236 -13.30 21.02 -7.73
C PRO A 236 -12.60 20.34 -8.91
N ASN A 237 -11.59 21.02 -9.50
CA ASN A 237 -10.82 20.55 -10.65
C ASN A 237 -9.57 19.73 -10.25
N LYS A 238 -9.57 19.15 -9.05
CA LYS A 238 -8.47 18.28 -8.59
C LYS A 238 -8.28 17.13 -9.57
N PRO A 239 -7.02 16.91 -10.03
CA PRO A 239 -6.70 15.81 -10.93
C PRO A 239 -7.16 14.46 -10.36
N ILE A 240 -7.53 13.56 -11.25
CA ILE A 240 -7.80 12.15 -10.95
C ILE A 240 -6.49 11.36 -11.06
N GLY A 241 -6.48 10.11 -10.61
CA GLY A 241 -5.31 9.24 -10.75
C GLY A 241 -4.90 9.07 -12.21
N SER A 242 -3.61 8.91 -12.46
CA SER A 242 -3.05 8.87 -13.83
C SER A 242 -3.62 7.73 -14.67
N GLY A 243 -3.88 6.56 -14.05
CA GLY A 243 -4.52 5.44 -14.73
C GLY A 243 -5.94 5.79 -15.19
N HIS A 244 -6.75 6.31 -14.28
CA HIS A 244 -8.11 6.75 -14.60
C HIS A 244 -8.11 7.84 -15.67
N PHE A 245 -7.19 8.80 -15.57
CA PHE A 245 -7.03 9.88 -16.52
C PHE A 245 -6.72 9.38 -17.94
N VAL A 246 -5.78 8.43 -18.10
CA VAL A 246 -5.46 7.83 -19.41
C VAL A 246 -6.63 6.99 -19.92
N ALA A 247 -7.32 6.26 -19.05
CA ALA A 247 -8.48 5.49 -19.45
C ALA A 247 -9.60 6.39 -20.01
N GLU A 248 -9.97 7.45 -19.33
CA GLU A 248 -11.02 8.37 -19.78
C GLU A 248 -10.64 9.12 -21.06
N ASN A 249 -9.45 9.72 -21.08
CA ASN A 249 -9.05 10.64 -22.16
C ASN A 249 -8.52 9.93 -23.40
N MET A 250 -8.19 8.65 -23.33
CA MET A 250 -7.65 7.90 -24.45
C MET A 250 -8.38 6.59 -24.71
N LEU A 251 -8.43 5.68 -23.72
CA LEU A 251 -8.91 4.33 -23.98
C LEU A 251 -10.42 4.31 -24.25
N MET A 252 -11.21 5.03 -23.48
CA MET A 252 -12.66 5.13 -23.71
C MET A 252 -12.97 5.92 -24.97
N THR A 253 -12.34 7.06 -25.17
CA THR A 253 -12.64 7.99 -26.26
C THR A 253 -12.20 7.46 -27.64
N ARG A 254 -11.06 6.78 -27.73
CA ARG A 254 -10.46 6.34 -28.99
C ARG A 254 -10.58 4.84 -29.28
N TYR A 255 -10.68 4.02 -28.23
CA TYR A 255 -10.69 2.56 -28.36
C TYR A 255 -11.96 1.91 -27.80
N SER A 256 -12.97 2.71 -27.40
CA SER A 256 -14.24 2.22 -26.82
C SER A 256 -14.02 1.25 -25.65
N PHE A 257 -12.95 1.47 -24.89
CA PHE A 257 -12.65 0.63 -23.72
C PHE A 257 -13.68 0.94 -22.62
N TRP A 258 -14.19 -0.09 -21.99
CA TRP A 258 -15.34 0.03 -21.08
C TRP A 258 -14.99 0.32 -19.62
N PHE A 259 -13.70 0.25 -19.25
CA PHE A 259 -13.25 0.27 -17.88
C PHE A 259 -12.24 1.40 -17.62
N THR A 260 -12.52 2.22 -16.61
CA THR A 260 -11.70 3.40 -16.29
C THR A 260 -10.71 3.20 -15.17
N ASN A 261 -10.93 2.21 -14.30
CA ASN A 261 -10.08 2.00 -13.13
C ASN A 261 -8.84 1.14 -13.46
N ILE A 262 -8.03 1.60 -14.40
CA ILE A 262 -6.78 0.95 -14.76
C ILE A 262 -5.64 1.38 -13.85
N SER A 263 -4.66 0.50 -13.67
CA SER A 263 -3.44 0.81 -12.95
C SER A 263 -2.50 1.69 -13.78
N MET A 264 -1.69 2.53 -13.15
CA MET A 264 -0.59 3.22 -13.82
C MET A 264 0.71 2.87 -13.11
N PRO A 265 1.61 2.10 -13.75
CA PRO A 265 2.87 1.73 -13.11
C PRO A 265 3.77 2.94 -12.89
N PHE A 266 4.62 2.86 -11.87
CA PHE A 266 5.48 3.96 -11.44
C PHE A 266 6.29 4.65 -12.55
N PRO A 267 6.86 3.95 -13.54
CA PRO A 267 7.47 4.61 -14.71
C PRO A 267 6.45 5.35 -15.56
N GLY A 268 5.23 4.86 -15.67
CA GLY A 268 4.14 5.50 -16.42
C GLY A 268 3.70 6.80 -15.75
N GLU A 269 3.65 6.84 -14.43
CA GLU A 269 3.43 8.07 -13.66
C GLU A 269 4.47 9.14 -13.97
N GLY A 270 5.74 8.74 -14.00
CA GLY A 270 6.83 9.63 -14.39
C GLY A 270 6.66 10.14 -15.82
N TYR A 271 6.37 9.23 -16.75
CA TYR A 271 6.27 9.55 -18.18
C TYR A 271 5.10 10.49 -18.48
N ILE A 272 3.92 10.23 -17.97
CA ILE A 272 2.74 11.07 -18.25
C ILE A 272 2.91 12.49 -17.70
N ASN A 273 3.64 12.65 -16.58
CA ASN A 273 3.88 13.94 -15.98
C ASN A 273 5.01 14.72 -16.65
N PHE A 274 6.13 14.08 -17.02
CA PHE A 274 7.36 14.78 -17.45
C PHE A 274 8.08 14.08 -18.63
N GLY A 275 7.43 13.16 -19.32
CA GLY A 275 8.05 12.41 -20.40
C GLY A 275 9.24 11.55 -19.95
N ILE A 276 10.26 11.44 -20.77
CA ILE A 276 11.47 10.65 -20.46
C ILE A 276 12.18 11.18 -19.21
N LEU A 277 12.20 12.50 -18.98
CA LEU A 277 12.78 13.09 -17.77
C LEU A 277 12.05 12.62 -16.53
N GLY A 278 10.74 12.40 -16.59
CA GLY A 278 9.95 11.84 -15.52
C GLY A 278 10.37 10.41 -15.18
N ILE A 279 10.61 9.56 -16.18
CA ILE A 279 11.12 8.19 -15.92
C ILE A 279 12.46 8.25 -15.19
N ILE A 280 13.36 9.14 -15.61
CA ILE A 280 14.67 9.31 -14.96
C ILE A 280 14.49 9.75 -13.52
N LEU A 281 13.70 10.80 -13.28
CA LEU A 281 13.44 11.35 -11.94
C LEU A 281 12.82 10.29 -11.02
N PHE A 282 11.80 9.59 -11.48
CA PHE A 282 11.12 8.56 -10.69
C PHE A 282 12.03 7.36 -10.40
N SER A 283 12.91 7.01 -11.34
CA SER A 283 13.93 5.97 -11.11
C SER A 283 14.93 6.37 -10.03
N PHE A 284 15.35 7.63 -9.96
CA PHE A 284 16.21 8.14 -8.89
C PHE A 284 15.48 8.18 -7.54
N ILE A 285 14.22 8.62 -7.51
CA ILE A 285 13.41 8.60 -6.28
C ILE A 285 13.28 7.16 -5.76
N LEU A 286 12.98 6.21 -6.63
CA LEU A 286 12.89 4.80 -6.27
C LEU A 286 14.22 4.27 -5.72
N ALA A 287 15.34 4.63 -6.36
CA ALA A 287 16.68 4.26 -5.91
C ALA A 287 17.01 4.81 -4.52
N LEU A 288 16.66 6.08 -4.27
CA LEU A 288 16.84 6.72 -2.97
C LEU A 288 16.02 6.04 -1.88
N VAL A 289 14.72 5.80 -2.13
CA VAL A 289 13.84 5.13 -1.17
C VAL A 289 14.31 3.71 -0.90
N SER A 290 14.69 2.95 -1.94
CA SER A 290 15.25 1.60 -1.80
C SER A 290 16.53 1.59 -0.95
N LYS A 291 17.40 2.59 -1.14
CA LYS A 291 18.62 2.68 -0.34
C LYS A 291 18.34 3.00 1.13
N ILE A 292 17.40 3.90 1.40
CA ILE A 292 17.00 4.24 2.78
C ILE A 292 16.38 3.02 3.46
N THR A 293 15.49 2.30 2.79
CA THR A 293 14.85 1.10 3.34
C THR A 293 15.87 -0.01 3.60
N ASP A 294 16.85 -0.21 2.70
CA ASP A 294 17.93 -1.19 2.87
C ASP A 294 18.80 -0.87 4.11
N ASP A 295 19.16 0.40 4.28
CA ASP A 295 19.91 0.84 5.46
C ASP A 295 19.10 0.65 6.75
N TRP A 296 17.80 0.96 6.73
CA TRP A 296 16.94 0.84 7.89
C TRP A 296 16.61 -0.61 8.27
N TYR A 297 16.61 -1.52 7.31
CA TYR A 297 16.33 -2.94 7.55
C TYR A 297 17.32 -3.61 8.53
N GLN A 298 18.54 -3.07 8.66
CA GLN A 298 19.57 -3.63 9.54
C GLN A 298 19.32 -3.38 11.03
N TYR A 299 18.39 -2.48 11.37
CA TYR A 299 18.08 -2.13 12.76
C TYR A 299 16.93 -2.98 13.32
N ASN A 300 16.86 -3.02 14.66
CA ASN A 300 15.77 -3.71 15.39
C ASN A 300 14.93 -2.71 16.19
N ASP A 301 14.53 -1.62 15.55
CA ASP A 301 13.70 -0.55 16.11
C ASP A 301 12.67 -0.08 15.06
N LEU A 302 12.10 1.11 15.27
CA LEU A 302 11.14 1.70 14.32
C LEU A 302 11.63 1.76 12.87
N ARG A 303 12.93 1.81 12.63
CA ARG A 303 13.51 1.82 11.29
C ARG A 303 13.20 0.52 10.55
N LEU A 304 13.30 -0.63 11.22
CA LEU A 304 12.91 -1.91 10.64
C LEU A 304 11.42 -1.92 10.24
N PHE A 305 10.56 -1.42 11.13
CA PHE A 305 9.14 -1.33 10.84
C PHE A 305 8.86 -0.50 9.58
N PHE A 306 9.39 0.73 9.53
CA PHE A 306 9.21 1.60 8.37
C PHE A 306 9.87 1.04 7.11
N SER A 307 11.05 0.42 7.22
CA SER A 307 11.72 -0.24 6.11
C SER A 307 10.82 -1.31 5.47
N LEU A 308 10.29 -2.23 6.27
CA LEU A 308 9.41 -3.29 5.78
C LEU A 308 8.10 -2.73 5.20
N TYR A 309 7.47 -1.80 5.92
CA TYR A 309 6.21 -1.19 5.49
C TYR A 309 6.36 -0.47 4.14
N VAL A 310 7.39 0.37 4.01
CA VAL A 310 7.67 1.10 2.77
C VAL A 310 8.07 0.14 1.65
N CYS A 311 8.90 -0.87 1.93
CA CYS A 311 9.30 -1.86 0.95
C CYS A 311 8.10 -2.61 0.36
N PHE A 312 7.18 -3.10 1.19
CA PHE A 312 5.99 -3.77 0.72
C PHE A 312 5.00 -2.81 0.05
N HIS A 313 4.91 -1.57 0.51
CA HIS A 313 4.09 -0.55 -0.15
C HIS A 313 4.63 -0.22 -1.54
N MET A 314 5.95 -0.15 -1.71
CA MET A 314 6.58 0.08 -3.02
C MET A 314 6.24 -1.00 -4.05
N ILE A 315 6.07 -2.26 -3.65
CA ILE A 315 5.65 -3.33 -4.58
C ILE A 315 4.31 -2.97 -5.24
N PHE A 316 3.38 -2.43 -4.47
CA PHE A 316 2.07 -1.99 -4.99
C PHE A 316 2.18 -0.71 -5.80
N MET A 317 3.00 0.26 -5.37
CA MET A 317 3.23 1.50 -6.10
C MET A 317 3.92 1.28 -7.45
N LEU A 318 4.83 0.31 -7.55
CA LEU A 318 5.51 -0.01 -8.80
C LEU A 318 4.55 -0.50 -9.89
N ARG A 319 3.47 -1.16 -9.48
CA ARG A 319 2.45 -1.70 -10.38
C ARG A 319 1.25 -0.77 -10.53
N GLY A 320 0.80 -0.16 -9.44
CA GLY A 320 -0.45 0.57 -9.34
C GLY A 320 -0.30 2.07 -9.56
N ASP A 321 -1.44 2.75 -9.65
CA ASP A 321 -1.54 4.21 -9.66
C ASP A 321 -1.11 4.80 -8.32
N LEU A 322 -0.30 5.85 -8.33
CA LEU A 322 0.17 6.50 -7.09
C LEU A 322 -0.97 7.02 -6.24
N MET A 323 -2.00 7.60 -6.86
CA MET A 323 -3.15 8.14 -6.11
C MET A 323 -3.98 7.04 -5.45
N SER A 324 -4.11 5.87 -6.08
CA SER A 324 -4.84 4.74 -5.53
C SER A 324 -4.04 3.94 -4.51
N SER A 325 -2.75 4.21 -4.38
CA SER A 325 -1.85 3.53 -3.43
C SER A 325 -1.89 4.17 -2.04
N PHE A 326 -2.47 5.34 -1.92
CA PHE A 326 -2.77 6.00 -0.65
C PHE A 326 -4.24 5.85 -0.30
#